data_17413ebc89a995612ceb9cf317c8da63
#
_entry.id   17413ebc89a995612ceb9cf317c8da63
#
_cell.length_a   1.000
_cell.length_b   1.000
_cell.length_c   1.000
_cell.angle_alpha   90.00
_cell.angle_beta   90.00
_cell.angle_gamma   90.00
#
_symmetry.space_group_name_H-M   'P 1'
#
loop_
_entity.id
_entity.type
_entity.pdbx_description
1 polymer ?
#
loop_
_entity_poly.entity_id
_entity_poly.type
_entity_poly.pdbx_seq_one_letter_code
_entity_poly.pdbx_strand_id
1 'polypeptide(L)'
;MKNCKILVIFFCLLAMMGQTAIAEDASSSSKNWEFNLAPFYIWGVAIDGDVTVGTNTVPVEVPFSDITDNLEAAFIVHFEGMHKSNWGFLIDVNYLDLSNDLNLPGPFNRTVNVDLDATLAEFSGLYRMINGDHRFDAILGLRYTKIDNKLTAATGPSLVDASEDWLDPLIGLRWVWGFADKWSLVARGDIGGFGIGSDFAAQGLAVIDWQPFKYVSFLAGYRAIYQDYESGSGQDLFRFDATMHGPVFGINFRW
;
A
#
# COMPACT_ATOMS: atom_id res chain seq x y z
N MET A 1 20.43 -13.46 -10.05
CA MET A 1 19.73 -14.75 -10.29
C MET A 1 18.75 -15.16 -9.18
N LYS A 2 18.46 -14.29 -8.18
CA LYS A 2 17.46 -14.58 -7.11
C LYS A 2 16.04 -14.18 -7.49
N ASN A 3 15.86 -13.22 -8.37
CA ASN A 3 14.55 -12.59 -8.69
C ASN A 3 13.65 -13.43 -9.63
N CYS A 4 14.20 -14.48 -10.25
CA CYS A 4 13.40 -15.34 -11.14
C CYS A 4 12.46 -16.31 -10.41
N LYS A 5 12.70 -16.59 -9.12
CA LYS A 5 11.91 -17.57 -8.35
C LYS A 5 10.56 -17.02 -7.88
N ILE A 6 10.48 -15.71 -7.58
CA ILE A 6 9.25 -15.07 -7.12
C ILE A 6 8.24 -14.93 -8.27
N LEU A 7 8.73 -14.58 -9.46
CA LEU A 7 7.90 -14.50 -10.67
C LEU A 7 7.30 -15.86 -11.07
N VAL A 8 8.05 -16.95 -10.88
CA VAL A 8 7.58 -18.31 -11.19
C VAL A 8 6.52 -18.81 -10.22
N ILE A 9 6.61 -18.46 -8.93
CA ILE A 9 5.61 -18.82 -7.91
C ILE A 9 4.30 -18.09 -8.18
N PHE A 10 4.35 -16.82 -8.59
CA PHE A 10 3.17 -16.03 -8.92
C PHE A 10 2.47 -16.56 -10.20
N PHE A 11 3.24 -16.98 -11.20
CA PHE A 11 2.68 -17.56 -12.41
C PHE A 11 2.06 -18.96 -12.17
N CYS A 12 2.61 -19.75 -11.25
CA CYS A 12 2.04 -21.04 -10.85
C CYS A 12 0.75 -20.88 -10.03
N LEU A 13 0.61 -19.84 -9.19
CA LEU A 13 -0.64 -19.53 -8.47
C LEU A 13 -1.74 -19.07 -9.44
N LEU A 14 -1.41 -18.27 -10.45
CA LEU A 14 -2.36 -17.89 -11.50
C LEU A 14 -2.78 -19.09 -12.37
N ALA A 15 -1.88 -20.01 -12.66
CA ALA A 15 -2.18 -21.22 -13.44
C ALA A 15 -3.09 -22.21 -12.69
N MET A 16 -3.01 -22.27 -11.35
CA MET A 16 -3.93 -23.07 -10.53
C MET A 16 -5.34 -22.47 -10.43
N MET A 17 -5.49 -21.16 -10.53
CA MET A 17 -6.82 -20.50 -10.59
C MET A 17 -7.49 -20.64 -11.96
N GLY A 18 -6.73 -20.89 -13.03
CA GLY A 18 -7.27 -21.04 -14.39
C GLY A 18 -7.97 -22.38 -14.68
N GLN A 19 -7.82 -23.39 -13.83
CA GLN A 19 -8.42 -24.73 -14.09
C GLN A 19 -9.81 -24.92 -13.47
N THR A 20 -10.34 -23.98 -12.69
CA THR A 20 -11.70 -24.06 -12.13
C THR A 20 -12.73 -23.20 -12.85
N ALA A 21 -12.36 -22.55 -13.95
CA ALA A 21 -13.28 -21.67 -14.72
C ALA A 21 -14.08 -22.39 -15.81
N ILE A 22 -13.96 -23.70 -15.94
CA ILE A 22 -14.77 -24.52 -16.86
C ILE A 22 -15.52 -25.58 -16.03
N ALA A 23 -16.50 -25.13 -15.25
CA ALA A 23 -17.59 -25.95 -14.77
C ALA A 23 -18.87 -25.15 -14.90
N GLU A 24 -19.54 -25.49 -15.90
CA GLU A 24 -20.87 -25.26 -16.42
C GLU A 24 -21.95 -25.25 -15.35
N ASP A 25 -22.94 -24.37 -15.56
CA ASP A 25 -24.34 -24.42 -15.11
C ASP A 25 -24.70 -25.50 -14.09
N ALA A 26 -24.61 -25.15 -12.83
CA ALA A 26 -25.40 -25.85 -11.82
C ALA A 26 -25.82 -24.84 -10.75
N SER A 27 -27.12 -24.53 -10.79
CA SER A 27 -27.93 -23.89 -9.75
C SER A 27 -27.54 -22.49 -9.33
N SER A 28 -28.47 -21.57 -9.39
CA SER A 28 -28.49 -20.25 -8.73
C SER A 28 -28.42 -20.38 -7.19
N SER A 29 -27.38 -20.98 -6.67
CA SER A 29 -26.97 -20.82 -5.30
C SER A 29 -26.52 -19.38 -5.15
N SER A 30 -27.31 -18.55 -4.48
CA SER A 30 -26.93 -17.17 -4.14
C SER A 30 -25.56 -17.22 -3.48
N LYS A 31 -24.53 -16.74 -4.20
CA LYS A 31 -23.17 -16.64 -3.65
C LYS A 31 -23.26 -15.85 -2.35
N ASN A 32 -22.75 -16.41 -1.26
CA ASN A 32 -22.78 -15.75 0.05
C ASN A 32 -21.69 -14.67 0.16
N TRP A 33 -20.66 -14.76 -0.69
CA TRP A 33 -19.52 -13.87 -0.72
C TRP A 33 -19.36 -13.22 -2.09
N GLU A 34 -19.00 -11.95 -2.08
CA GLU A 34 -18.49 -11.17 -3.20
C GLU A 34 -17.03 -10.87 -2.94
N PHE A 35 -16.17 -11.20 -3.89
CA PHE A 35 -14.74 -10.97 -3.78
C PHE A 35 -14.25 -9.96 -4.82
N ASN A 36 -13.26 -9.17 -4.42
CA ASN A 36 -12.52 -8.24 -5.27
C ASN A 36 -11.03 -8.51 -5.09
N LEU A 37 -10.31 -8.65 -6.19
CA LEU A 37 -8.86 -8.79 -6.20
C LEU A 37 -8.26 -7.85 -7.24
N ALA A 38 -7.42 -6.93 -6.80
CA ALA A 38 -6.59 -6.11 -7.68
C ALA A 38 -5.11 -6.52 -7.53
N PRO A 39 -4.66 -7.52 -8.32
CA PRO A 39 -3.29 -8.01 -8.28
C PRO A 39 -2.32 -7.09 -9.04
N PHE A 40 -2.86 -6.22 -9.89
CA PHE A 40 -2.14 -5.19 -10.64
C PHE A 40 -2.67 -3.84 -10.18
N TYR A 41 -2.21 -3.43 -9.00
CA TYR A 41 -2.52 -2.14 -8.41
C TYR A 41 -1.22 -1.35 -8.32
N ILE A 42 -1.17 -0.19 -8.94
CA ILE A 42 0.00 0.68 -8.98
C ILE A 42 -0.33 1.93 -8.19
N TRP A 43 0.50 2.27 -7.24
CA TRP A 43 0.46 3.53 -6.52
C TRP A 43 1.72 4.31 -6.86
N GLY A 44 1.55 5.40 -7.61
CA GLY A 44 2.63 6.29 -7.98
C GLY A 44 3.00 7.19 -6.80
N VAL A 45 3.66 6.62 -5.79
CA VAL A 45 3.94 7.30 -4.53
C VAL A 45 4.98 8.43 -4.70
N ALA A 46 4.75 9.54 -4.01
CA ALA A 46 5.72 10.55 -3.63
C ALA A 46 5.76 10.63 -2.11
N ILE A 47 6.85 11.09 -1.52
CA ILE A 47 7.04 11.20 -0.07
C ILE A 47 7.45 12.61 0.26
N ASP A 48 6.68 13.29 1.13
CA ASP A 48 6.94 14.64 1.61
C ASP A 48 6.84 14.69 3.13
N GLY A 49 7.88 15.18 3.80
CA GLY A 49 7.90 15.29 5.26
C GLY A 49 9.30 15.42 5.84
N ASP A 50 9.42 15.02 7.09
CA ASP A 50 10.68 15.07 7.84
C ASP A 50 11.02 13.68 8.42
N VAL A 51 12.30 13.31 8.32
CA VAL A 51 12.84 12.13 8.99
C VAL A 51 13.92 12.56 9.97
N THR A 52 13.81 12.15 11.23
CA THR A 52 14.80 12.43 12.26
C THR A 52 15.53 11.15 12.66
N VAL A 53 16.85 11.21 12.69
CA VAL A 53 17.70 10.14 13.24
C VAL A 53 18.66 10.77 14.25
N GLY A 54 18.55 10.36 15.49
CA GLY A 54 19.27 10.97 16.61
C GLY A 54 18.89 12.43 16.79
N THR A 55 19.85 13.34 16.64
CA THR A 55 19.65 14.79 16.75
C THR A 55 19.51 15.50 15.40
N ASN A 56 19.51 14.75 14.30
CA ASN A 56 19.47 15.31 12.96
C ASN A 56 18.12 15.09 12.32
N THR A 57 17.44 16.17 11.98
CA THR A 57 16.21 16.15 11.17
C THR A 57 16.58 16.53 9.73
N VAL A 58 16.11 15.73 8.79
CA VAL A 58 16.30 15.94 7.36
C VAL A 58 14.93 16.04 6.70
N PRO A 59 14.65 17.14 5.98
CA PRO A 59 13.45 17.19 5.15
C PRO A 59 13.60 16.16 4.01
N VAL A 60 12.54 15.38 3.81
CA VAL A 60 12.44 14.37 2.75
C VAL A 60 11.40 14.84 1.76
N GLU A 61 11.84 15.08 0.54
CA GLU A 61 10.98 15.40 -0.60
C GLU A 61 11.40 14.48 -1.74
N VAL A 62 10.69 13.37 -1.91
CA VAL A 62 10.97 12.36 -2.94
C VAL A 62 9.84 12.37 -3.94
N PRO A 63 9.99 13.02 -5.10
CA PRO A 63 8.98 13.05 -6.14
C PRO A 63 8.82 11.66 -6.78
N PHE A 64 7.64 11.39 -7.33
CA PHE A 64 7.33 10.12 -8.00
C PHE A 64 8.34 9.75 -9.10
N SER A 65 8.88 10.73 -9.84
CA SER A 65 9.92 10.49 -10.85
C SER A 65 11.15 9.80 -10.28
N ASP A 66 11.61 10.26 -9.12
CA ASP A 66 12.84 9.75 -8.50
C ASP A 66 12.62 8.33 -7.97
N ILE A 67 11.39 8.02 -7.49
CA ILE A 67 11.01 6.66 -7.10
C ILE A 67 11.01 5.74 -8.32
N THR A 68 10.42 6.16 -9.45
CA THR A 68 10.38 5.32 -10.66
C THR A 68 11.74 5.09 -11.29
N ASP A 69 12.63 6.08 -11.24
CA ASP A 69 13.97 6.00 -11.81
C ASP A 69 14.91 5.09 -11.00
N ASN A 70 14.61 4.90 -9.71
CA ASN A 70 15.42 4.10 -8.78
C ASN A 70 14.72 2.82 -8.32
N LEU A 71 13.58 2.47 -8.91
CA LEU A 71 12.76 1.33 -8.54
C LEU A 71 13.40 0.01 -8.98
N GLU A 72 13.78 -0.84 -8.03
CA GLU A 72 14.22 -2.22 -8.30
C GLU A 72 13.04 -3.19 -8.31
N ALA A 73 12.13 -3.06 -7.35
CA ALA A 73 10.93 -3.90 -7.28
C ALA A 73 9.76 -3.18 -6.61
N ALA A 74 8.56 -3.42 -7.10
CA ALA A 74 7.32 -3.06 -6.43
C ALA A 74 6.31 -4.20 -6.53
N PHE A 75 5.60 -4.42 -5.45
CA PHE A 75 4.50 -5.36 -5.40
C PHE A 75 3.34 -4.75 -4.62
N ILE A 76 2.20 -4.62 -5.27
CA ILE A 76 1.00 -4.08 -4.63
C ILE A 76 -0.15 -5.01 -4.95
N VAL A 77 -0.87 -5.45 -3.91
CA VAL A 77 -2.07 -6.25 -4.05
C VAL A 77 -3.15 -5.77 -3.09
N HIS A 78 -4.37 -5.68 -3.61
CA HIS A 78 -5.56 -5.41 -2.81
C HIS A 78 -6.53 -6.57 -2.96
N PHE A 79 -6.98 -7.13 -1.84
CA PHE A 79 -7.95 -8.20 -1.80
C PHE A 79 -9.05 -7.90 -0.78
N GLU A 80 -10.28 -8.11 -1.18
CA GLU A 80 -11.45 -7.82 -0.35
C GLU A 80 -12.50 -8.92 -0.52
N GLY A 81 -13.17 -9.26 0.58
CA GLY A 81 -14.33 -10.14 0.58
C GLY A 81 -15.48 -9.51 1.37
N MET A 82 -16.69 -9.53 0.81
CA MET A 82 -17.91 -9.07 1.46
C MET A 82 -18.94 -10.18 1.50
N HIS A 83 -19.40 -10.54 2.70
CA HIS A 83 -20.45 -11.52 2.91
C HIS A 83 -21.83 -10.85 2.89
N LYS A 84 -22.86 -11.59 2.46
CA LYS A 84 -24.25 -11.08 2.43
C LYS A 84 -24.81 -10.65 3.79
N SER A 85 -24.17 -11.02 4.90
CA SER A 85 -24.50 -10.56 6.25
C SER A 85 -23.95 -9.16 6.58
N ASN A 86 -23.46 -8.43 5.58
CA ASN A 86 -22.85 -7.11 5.69
C ASN A 86 -21.46 -7.07 6.36
N TRP A 87 -20.89 -8.22 6.71
CA TRP A 87 -19.52 -8.31 7.20
C TRP A 87 -18.56 -8.67 6.08
N GLY A 88 -17.38 -8.09 6.12
CA GLY A 88 -16.33 -8.35 5.16
C GLY A 88 -14.95 -8.14 5.75
N PHE A 89 -13.95 -8.30 4.90
CA PHE A 89 -12.56 -8.04 5.22
C PHE A 89 -11.84 -7.41 4.04
N LEU A 90 -10.73 -6.76 4.33
CA LEU A 90 -9.84 -6.13 3.38
C LEU A 90 -8.40 -6.47 3.75
N ILE A 91 -7.61 -6.81 2.74
CA ILE A 91 -6.15 -7.01 2.82
C ILE A 91 -5.53 -6.12 1.75
N ASP A 92 -4.58 -5.28 2.15
CA ASP A 92 -3.82 -4.42 1.24
C ASP A 92 -2.34 -4.58 1.58
N VAL A 93 -1.51 -4.91 0.61
CA VAL A 93 -0.07 -5.07 0.79
C VAL A 93 0.66 -4.28 -0.27
N ASN A 94 1.53 -3.40 0.17
CA ASN A 94 2.40 -2.60 -0.68
C ASN A 94 3.84 -2.88 -0.26
N TYR A 95 4.67 -3.27 -1.21
CA TYR A 95 6.11 -3.43 -1.05
C TYR A 95 6.82 -2.61 -2.10
N LEU A 96 7.84 -1.89 -1.68
CA LEU A 96 8.66 -1.02 -2.51
C LEU A 96 10.13 -1.25 -2.17
N ASP A 97 10.95 -1.44 -3.17
CA ASP A 97 12.40 -1.62 -3.07
C ASP A 97 13.07 -0.61 -4.00
N LEU A 98 13.83 0.31 -3.42
CA LEU A 98 14.51 1.40 -4.11
C LEU A 98 16.01 1.29 -3.86
N SER A 99 16.81 1.46 -4.91
CA SER A 99 18.26 1.59 -4.78
C SER A 99 18.77 2.77 -5.61
N ASN A 100 19.60 3.61 -5.01
CA ASN A 100 20.20 4.77 -5.68
C ASN A 100 21.64 4.98 -5.26
N ASP A 101 22.49 5.32 -6.24
CA ASP A 101 23.87 5.73 -6.02
C ASP A 101 23.97 7.25 -5.89
N LEU A 102 24.25 7.74 -4.69
CA LEU A 102 24.49 9.15 -4.42
C LEU A 102 25.98 9.49 -4.48
N ASN A 103 26.35 10.45 -5.32
CA ASN A 103 27.68 11.01 -5.36
C ASN A 103 27.76 12.20 -4.38
N LEU A 104 28.36 11.98 -3.21
CA LEU A 104 28.59 13.04 -2.23
C LEU A 104 29.72 13.95 -2.69
N PRO A 105 29.46 15.26 -2.90
CA PRO A 105 30.49 16.22 -3.24
C PRO A 105 31.46 16.42 -2.06
N GLY A 106 32.74 16.21 -2.29
CA GLY A 106 33.78 16.40 -1.27
C GLY A 106 35.16 16.07 -1.83
N PRO A 107 36.24 16.31 -1.05
CA PRO A 107 37.61 16.13 -1.54
C PRO A 107 37.96 14.68 -1.94
N PHE A 108 37.09 13.72 -1.68
CA PHE A 108 37.31 12.31 -2.00
C PHE A 108 36.27 11.70 -2.95
N ASN A 109 35.30 12.49 -3.49
CA ASN A 109 34.29 12.06 -4.44
C ASN A 109 33.74 10.64 -4.09
N ARG A 110 33.03 10.50 -2.95
CA ARG A 110 32.54 9.21 -2.46
C ARG A 110 31.16 8.94 -3.04
N THR A 111 31.01 7.80 -3.71
CA THR A 111 29.70 7.25 -4.04
C THR A 111 29.18 6.48 -2.82
N VAL A 112 27.95 6.74 -2.44
CA VAL A 112 27.21 6.04 -1.38
C VAL A 112 26.00 5.41 -2.04
N ASN A 113 25.84 4.13 -1.86
CA ASN A 113 24.62 3.42 -2.25
C ASN A 113 23.60 3.56 -1.12
N VAL A 114 22.39 3.93 -1.47
CA VAL A 114 21.22 4.06 -0.57
C VAL A 114 20.19 3.05 -1.00
N ASP A 115 19.95 2.06 -0.16
CA ASP A 115 18.89 1.07 -0.35
C ASP A 115 17.74 1.40 0.63
N LEU A 116 16.52 1.47 0.13
CA LEU A 116 15.30 1.71 0.89
C LEU A 116 14.27 0.64 0.56
N ASP A 117 13.96 -0.19 1.54
CA ASP A 117 12.85 -1.14 1.49
C ASP A 117 11.69 -0.62 2.33
N ALA A 118 10.51 -0.52 1.74
CA ALA A 118 9.30 -0.12 2.45
C ALA A 118 8.20 -1.16 2.28
N THR A 119 7.60 -1.57 3.40
CA THR A 119 6.43 -2.45 3.43
C THR A 119 5.29 -1.77 4.17
N LEU A 120 4.12 -1.72 3.52
CA LEU A 120 2.88 -1.26 4.12
C LEU A 120 1.83 -2.35 3.94
N ALA A 121 1.41 -2.99 5.04
CA ALA A 121 0.42 -4.06 5.00
C ALA A 121 -0.76 -3.72 5.91
N GLU A 122 -1.98 -3.89 5.41
CA GLU A 122 -3.19 -3.63 6.15
C GLU A 122 -4.10 -4.87 6.15
N PHE A 123 -4.69 -5.15 7.31
CA PHE A 123 -5.81 -6.07 7.47
C PHE A 123 -6.94 -5.36 8.21
N SER A 124 -8.11 -5.27 7.57
CA SER A 124 -9.28 -4.57 8.12
C SER A 124 -10.54 -5.42 8.03
N GLY A 125 -11.36 -5.38 9.05
CA GLY A 125 -12.75 -5.80 9.03
C GLY A 125 -13.63 -4.69 8.45
N LEU A 126 -14.65 -5.09 7.70
CA LEU A 126 -15.62 -4.20 7.08
C LEU A 126 -17.01 -4.52 7.61
N TYR A 127 -17.81 -3.48 7.85
CA TYR A 127 -19.24 -3.64 8.13
C TYR A 127 -20.06 -2.68 7.27
N ARG A 128 -20.89 -3.23 6.38
CA ARG A 128 -21.76 -2.47 5.49
C ARG A 128 -22.98 -1.96 6.24
N MET A 129 -23.01 -0.65 6.49
CA MET A 129 -24.10 0.02 7.21
C MET A 129 -25.26 0.38 6.30
N ILE A 130 -24.95 0.79 5.05
CA ILE A 130 -25.93 1.20 4.04
C ILE A 130 -25.60 0.48 2.74
N ASN A 131 -26.63 -0.06 2.08
CA ASN A 131 -26.53 -0.75 0.82
C ASN A 131 -27.57 -0.21 -0.17
N GLY A 132 -27.12 0.17 -1.36
CA GLY A 132 -27.91 0.79 -2.42
C GLY A 132 -27.00 1.50 -3.42
N ASP A 133 -27.51 2.52 -4.11
CA ASP A 133 -26.71 3.38 -5.01
C ASP A 133 -25.57 4.07 -4.24
N HIS A 134 -25.82 4.39 -2.97
CA HIS A 134 -24.82 4.80 -2.01
C HIS A 134 -24.60 3.67 -1.00
N ARG A 135 -23.36 3.20 -0.89
CA ARG A 135 -22.95 2.20 0.12
C ARG A 135 -21.99 2.85 1.09
N PHE A 136 -22.19 2.57 2.36
CA PHE A 136 -21.29 3.03 3.43
C PHE A 136 -20.82 1.83 4.22
N ASP A 137 -19.51 1.66 4.31
CA ASP A 137 -18.88 0.61 5.09
C ASP A 137 -18.05 1.25 6.22
N ALA A 138 -18.25 0.79 7.46
CA ALA A 138 -17.34 1.06 8.58
C ALA A 138 -16.12 0.15 8.46
N ILE A 139 -14.96 0.67 8.85
CA ILE A 139 -13.65 -0.01 8.79
C ILE A 139 -13.06 -0.04 10.18
N LEU A 140 -12.54 -1.20 10.58
CA LEU A 140 -11.73 -1.38 11.78
C LEU A 140 -10.58 -2.32 11.43
N GLY A 141 -9.34 -1.91 11.65
CA GLY A 141 -8.21 -2.69 11.19
C GLY A 141 -6.89 -2.38 11.86
N LEU A 142 -5.86 -2.98 11.31
CA LEU A 142 -4.46 -2.83 11.67
C LEU A 142 -3.65 -2.54 10.42
N ARG A 143 -2.74 -1.57 10.52
CA ARG A 143 -1.77 -1.24 9.47
C ARG A 143 -0.37 -1.44 10.01
N TYR A 144 0.37 -2.33 9.40
CA TYR A 144 1.79 -2.55 9.66
C TYR A 144 2.62 -1.76 8.67
N THR A 145 3.59 -1.02 9.19
CA THR A 145 4.57 -0.29 8.38
C THR A 145 5.96 -0.77 8.78
N LYS A 146 6.82 -1.02 7.79
CA LYS A 146 8.23 -1.33 7.99
C LYS A 146 9.05 -0.54 6.99
N ILE A 147 10.13 0.08 7.47
CA ILE A 147 11.08 0.84 6.67
C ILE A 147 12.48 0.35 7.01
N ASP A 148 13.18 -0.22 6.04
CA ASP A 148 14.59 -0.60 6.14
C ASP A 148 15.42 0.38 5.31
N ASN A 149 16.37 1.06 5.96
CA ASN A 149 17.29 1.99 5.32
C ASN A 149 18.72 1.50 5.47
N LYS A 150 19.41 1.34 4.37
CA LYS A 150 20.81 0.95 4.35
C LYS A 150 21.64 1.91 3.51
N LEU A 151 22.63 2.54 4.15
CA LEU A 151 23.64 3.33 3.47
C LEU A 151 24.95 2.56 3.44
N THR A 152 25.47 2.29 2.26
CA THR A 152 26.73 1.58 2.05
C THR A 152 27.70 2.44 1.28
N ALA A 153 28.91 2.65 1.80
CA ALA A 153 29.96 3.30 1.02
C ALA A 153 30.41 2.36 -0.12
N ALA A 154 30.60 2.89 -1.33
CA ALA A 154 30.99 2.08 -2.50
C ALA A 154 32.28 1.24 -2.29
N THR A 155 33.12 1.64 -1.33
CA THR A 155 34.31 0.90 -0.90
C THR A 155 34.40 0.95 0.63
N GLY A 156 33.63 0.08 1.34
CA GLY A 156 33.69 0.07 2.80
C GLY A 156 32.49 -0.62 3.48
N PRO A 157 32.48 -0.62 4.82
CA PRO A 157 31.36 -1.14 5.58
C PRO A 157 30.11 -0.27 5.42
N SER A 158 28.95 -0.84 5.78
CA SER A 158 27.68 -0.10 5.94
C SER A 158 27.90 1.10 6.87
N LEU A 159 27.46 2.27 6.44
CA LEU A 159 27.55 3.52 7.21
C LEU A 159 26.32 3.67 8.13
N VAL A 160 25.16 3.20 7.68
CA VAL A 160 23.90 3.17 8.39
C VAL A 160 23.20 1.87 8.00
N ASP A 161 22.60 1.20 8.97
CA ASP A 161 21.73 0.05 8.81
C ASP A 161 20.65 0.21 9.88
N ALA A 162 19.52 0.79 9.49
CA ALA A 162 18.41 1.12 10.38
C ALA A 162 17.13 0.47 9.85
N SER A 163 16.45 -0.25 10.72
CA SER A 163 15.17 -0.88 10.47
C SER A 163 14.20 -0.48 11.55
N GLU A 164 13.08 0.10 11.14
CA GLU A 164 11.99 0.47 12.03
C GLU A 164 10.70 -0.16 11.53
N ASP A 165 9.91 -0.69 12.47
CA ASP A 165 8.59 -1.22 12.17
C ASP A 165 7.58 -0.91 13.26
N TRP A 166 6.32 -0.70 12.87
CA TRP A 166 5.25 -0.40 13.80
C TRP A 166 3.89 -0.89 13.31
N LEU A 167 2.94 -0.98 14.23
CA LEU A 167 1.58 -1.44 13.97
C LEU A 167 0.57 -0.42 14.49
N ASP A 168 -0.20 0.15 13.56
CA ASP A 168 -1.23 1.14 13.83
C ASP A 168 -2.61 0.48 13.84
N PRO A 169 -3.36 0.50 14.95
CA PRO A 169 -4.79 0.30 14.89
C PRO A 169 -5.45 1.46 14.14
N LEU A 170 -6.49 1.17 13.36
CA LEU A 170 -7.19 2.19 12.58
C LEU A 170 -8.70 2.00 12.61
N ILE A 171 -9.40 3.14 12.47
CA ILE A 171 -10.84 3.17 12.22
C ILE A 171 -11.12 4.08 11.03
N GLY A 172 -12.12 3.75 10.23
CA GLY A 172 -12.44 4.50 9.03
C GLY A 172 -13.83 4.28 8.49
N LEU A 173 -14.08 4.99 7.41
CA LEU A 173 -15.31 4.91 6.63
C LEU A 173 -14.96 4.81 5.15
N ARG A 174 -15.76 4.03 4.43
CA ARG A 174 -15.75 3.97 2.97
C ARG A 174 -17.13 4.28 2.42
N TRP A 175 -17.17 5.16 1.45
CA TRP A 175 -18.34 5.49 0.68
C TRP A 175 -18.14 5.03 -0.76
N VAL A 176 -19.12 4.31 -1.30
CA VAL A 176 -19.16 3.91 -2.71
C VAL A 176 -20.43 4.44 -3.32
N TRP A 177 -20.30 5.21 -4.40
CA TRP A 177 -21.40 5.81 -5.12
C TRP A 177 -21.41 5.33 -6.57
N GLY A 178 -22.43 4.54 -6.94
CA GLY A 178 -22.71 4.17 -8.33
C GLY A 178 -23.45 5.30 -9.02
N PHE A 179 -22.74 6.14 -9.77
CA PHE A 179 -23.33 7.31 -10.44
C PHE A 179 -23.75 7.06 -11.89
N ALA A 180 -23.34 5.92 -12.48
CA ALA A 180 -23.80 5.45 -13.79
C ALA A 180 -23.65 3.91 -13.87
N ASP A 181 -24.28 3.28 -14.87
CA ASP A 181 -24.38 1.81 -14.99
C ASP A 181 -23.05 1.05 -14.82
N LYS A 182 -21.93 1.66 -15.22
CA LYS A 182 -20.60 1.03 -15.21
C LYS A 182 -19.58 1.84 -14.43
N TRP A 183 -20.00 2.88 -13.73
CA TRP A 183 -19.11 3.81 -13.08
C TRP A 183 -19.47 3.99 -11.62
N SER A 184 -18.49 3.89 -10.77
CA SER A 184 -18.64 4.25 -9.36
C SER A 184 -17.45 5.07 -8.85
N LEU A 185 -17.75 5.89 -7.87
CA LEU A 185 -16.74 6.58 -7.05
C LEU A 185 -16.59 5.80 -5.75
N VAL A 186 -15.36 5.48 -5.39
CA VAL A 186 -14.99 4.94 -4.09
C VAL A 186 -14.20 6.01 -3.36
N ALA A 187 -14.69 6.45 -2.20
CA ALA A 187 -13.97 7.34 -1.31
C ALA A 187 -13.79 6.65 0.04
N ARG A 188 -12.58 6.69 0.58
CA ARG A 188 -12.24 6.12 1.89
C ARG A 188 -11.45 7.15 2.69
N GLY A 189 -11.74 7.23 4.00
CA GLY A 189 -10.94 7.94 4.97
C GLY A 189 -10.79 7.09 6.22
N ASP A 190 -9.60 7.04 6.78
CA ASP A 190 -9.34 6.41 8.07
C ASP A 190 -8.31 7.21 8.89
N ILE A 191 -8.36 7.04 10.19
CA ILE A 191 -7.40 7.54 11.16
C ILE A 191 -6.90 6.40 12.02
N GLY A 192 -5.67 6.49 12.51
CA GLY A 192 -5.02 5.43 13.25
C GLY A 192 -3.85 5.91 14.10
N GLY A 193 -3.05 4.95 14.57
CA GLY A 193 -1.92 5.17 15.46
C GLY A 193 -2.37 5.22 16.92
N PHE A 194 -2.98 6.33 17.33
CA PHE A 194 -3.50 6.58 18.68
C PHE A 194 -2.44 6.40 19.78
N GLY A 195 -1.15 6.59 19.45
CA GLY A 195 -0.02 6.40 20.37
C GLY A 195 0.27 4.92 20.71
N ILE A 196 -0.20 3.95 19.90
CA ILE A 196 0.14 2.52 20.03
C ILE A 196 1.32 2.17 19.13
N GLY A 197 1.25 2.51 17.85
CA GLY A 197 2.36 2.54 16.90
C GLY A 197 2.73 3.99 16.64
N SER A 198 2.16 4.58 15.58
CA SER A 198 2.27 6.02 15.34
C SER A 198 1.53 6.84 16.41
N ASP A 199 2.00 8.04 16.70
CA ASP A 199 1.24 9.02 17.49
C ASP A 199 -0.06 9.38 16.78
N PHE A 200 0.05 9.57 15.47
CA PHE A 200 -1.11 9.77 14.60
C PHE A 200 -0.84 9.23 13.19
N ALA A 201 -1.85 8.60 12.61
CA ALA A 201 -1.88 8.22 11.22
C ALA A 201 -3.22 8.58 10.59
N ALA A 202 -3.21 8.92 9.30
CA ALA A 202 -4.44 9.17 8.54
C ALA A 202 -4.29 8.71 7.09
N GLN A 203 -5.38 8.25 6.49
CA GLN A 203 -5.42 7.91 5.08
C GLN A 203 -6.64 8.51 4.40
N GLY A 204 -6.44 9.03 3.20
CA GLY A 204 -7.48 9.39 2.25
C GLY A 204 -7.28 8.67 0.92
N LEU A 205 -8.36 8.16 0.34
CA LEU A 205 -8.38 7.51 -0.97
C LEU A 205 -9.64 7.95 -1.72
N ALA A 206 -9.48 8.33 -2.98
CA ALA A 206 -10.60 8.56 -3.90
C ALA A 206 -10.31 7.90 -5.25
N VAL A 207 -11.16 6.98 -5.69
CA VAL A 207 -10.97 6.16 -6.90
C VAL A 207 -12.24 6.14 -7.72
N ILE A 208 -12.11 6.38 -9.02
CA ILE A 208 -13.13 6.06 -10.01
C ILE A 208 -12.93 4.61 -10.43
N ASP A 209 -13.99 3.84 -10.36
CA ASP A 209 -14.06 2.44 -10.76
C ASP A 209 -14.93 2.32 -11.99
N TRP A 210 -14.32 1.94 -13.12
CA TRP A 210 -15.00 1.69 -14.39
C TRP A 210 -15.09 0.19 -14.64
N GLN A 211 -16.30 -0.37 -14.65
CA GLN A 211 -16.58 -1.79 -14.83
C GLN A 211 -17.20 -2.07 -16.21
N PRO A 212 -16.42 -2.09 -17.31
CA PRO A 212 -16.95 -2.40 -18.65
C PRO A 212 -17.38 -3.85 -18.79
N PHE A 213 -16.78 -4.77 -18.04
CA PHE A 213 -17.00 -6.21 -18.10
C PHE A 213 -17.60 -6.76 -16.79
N LYS A 214 -18.27 -7.91 -16.87
CA LYS A 214 -18.95 -8.53 -15.71
C LYS A 214 -18.00 -8.80 -14.52
N TYR A 215 -16.77 -9.20 -14.81
CA TYR A 215 -15.79 -9.66 -13.81
C TYR A 215 -14.55 -8.79 -13.71
N VAL A 216 -14.43 -7.74 -14.51
CA VAL A 216 -13.23 -6.89 -14.58
C VAL A 216 -13.61 -5.43 -14.55
N SER A 217 -12.94 -4.67 -13.70
CA SER A 217 -13.00 -3.21 -13.69
C SER A 217 -11.61 -2.59 -13.67
N PHE A 218 -11.55 -1.31 -14.06
CA PHE A 218 -10.35 -0.49 -14.07
C PHE A 218 -10.50 0.61 -13.03
N LEU A 219 -9.45 0.81 -12.25
CA LEU A 219 -9.40 1.77 -11.16
C LEU A 219 -8.45 2.90 -11.55
N ALA A 220 -8.86 4.13 -11.28
CA ALA A 220 -7.99 5.30 -11.39
C ALA A 220 -8.36 6.32 -10.30
N GLY A 221 -7.36 6.86 -9.58
CA GLY A 221 -7.65 7.76 -8.48
C GLY A 221 -6.39 8.30 -7.80
N TYR A 222 -6.53 8.65 -6.53
CA TYR A 222 -5.48 9.22 -5.71
C TYR A 222 -5.55 8.69 -4.29
N ARG A 223 -4.39 8.38 -3.70
CA ARG A 223 -4.22 7.92 -2.32
C ARG A 223 -3.21 8.82 -1.61
N ALA A 224 -3.48 9.14 -0.36
CA ALA A 224 -2.54 9.80 0.53
C ALA A 224 -2.58 9.11 1.90
N ILE A 225 -1.42 8.87 2.49
CA ILE A 225 -1.23 8.32 3.83
C ILE A 225 -0.25 9.21 4.56
N TYR A 226 -0.67 9.74 5.69
CA TYR A 226 0.16 10.48 6.63
C TYR A 226 0.46 9.59 7.83
N GLN A 227 1.71 9.62 8.32
CA GLN A 227 2.12 8.94 9.54
C GLN A 227 3.09 9.83 10.33
N ASP A 228 2.83 10.00 11.63
CA ASP A 228 3.73 10.60 12.62
C ASP A 228 4.10 9.49 13.62
N TYR A 229 5.27 8.91 13.43
CA TYR A 229 5.82 7.82 14.25
C TYR A 229 7.10 8.26 14.90
N GLU A 230 7.26 7.97 16.19
CA GLU A 230 8.48 8.25 16.96
C GLU A 230 8.89 7.03 17.79
N SER A 231 10.18 6.71 17.79
CA SER A 231 10.79 5.62 18.55
C SER A 231 12.13 6.06 19.13
N GLY A 232 12.46 5.56 20.30
CA GLY A 232 13.72 5.87 20.95
C GLY A 232 13.78 7.25 21.60
N SER A 233 14.98 7.73 21.92
CA SER A 233 15.22 9.07 22.47
C SER A 233 16.69 9.48 22.38
N GLY A 234 16.97 10.79 22.31
CA GLY A 234 18.32 11.31 22.26
C GLY A 234 19.07 10.89 20.99
N GLN A 235 20.14 10.11 21.11
CA GLN A 235 20.92 9.64 19.96
C GLN A 235 20.29 8.46 19.22
N ASP A 236 19.39 7.73 19.90
CA ASP A 236 18.65 6.59 19.36
C ASP A 236 17.24 6.99 18.89
N LEU A 237 16.95 8.29 18.82
CA LEU A 237 15.67 8.80 18.33
C LEU A 237 15.53 8.49 16.84
N PHE A 238 14.41 7.89 16.47
CA PHE A 238 13.89 7.83 15.12
C PHE A 238 12.51 8.50 15.08
N ARG A 239 12.28 9.39 14.13
CA ARG A 239 10.98 9.97 13.86
C ARG A 239 10.72 9.98 12.37
N PHE A 240 9.52 9.54 12.00
CA PHE A 240 9.00 9.59 10.64
C PHE A 240 7.71 10.41 10.65
N ASP A 241 7.79 11.65 10.18
CA ASP A 241 6.67 12.60 10.09
C ASP A 241 6.48 12.94 8.61
N ALA A 242 5.74 12.10 7.90
CA ALA A 242 5.66 12.23 6.45
C ALA A 242 4.32 11.80 5.85
N THR A 243 4.05 12.36 4.68
CA THR A 243 2.92 12.02 3.82
C THR A 243 3.44 11.26 2.59
N MET A 244 2.94 10.06 2.41
CA MET A 244 3.09 9.29 1.16
C MET A 244 1.84 9.50 0.33
N HIS A 245 1.96 10.02 -0.90
CA HIS A 245 0.78 10.31 -1.70
C HIS A 245 1.02 10.15 -3.19
N GLY A 246 -0.04 9.96 -3.96
CA GLY A 246 0.07 9.91 -5.41
C GLY A 246 -1.08 9.23 -6.13
N PRO A 247 -1.02 9.21 -7.47
CA PRO A 247 -2.04 8.58 -8.29
C PRO A 247 -2.04 7.06 -8.09
N VAL A 248 -3.23 6.47 -8.16
CA VAL A 248 -3.43 5.02 -8.16
C VAL A 248 -4.12 4.58 -9.44
N PHE A 249 -3.66 3.44 -9.97
CA PHE A 249 -4.24 2.77 -11.12
C PHE A 249 -4.31 1.27 -10.84
N GLY A 250 -5.35 0.61 -11.34
CA GLY A 250 -5.45 -0.83 -11.10
C GLY A 250 -6.43 -1.54 -12.03
N ILE A 251 -6.26 -2.86 -12.07
CA ILE A 251 -7.22 -3.79 -12.68
C ILE A 251 -7.78 -4.65 -11.55
N ASN A 252 -9.09 -4.62 -11.39
CA ASN A 252 -9.79 -5.34 -10.33
C ASN A 252 -10.64 -6.46 -10.93
N PHE A 253 -10.52 -7.65 -10.35
CA PHE A 253 -11.31 -8.84 -10.69
C PHE A 253 -12.37 -9.06 -9.61
N ARG A 254 -13.60 -9.38 -10.04
CA ARG A 254 -14.77 -9.59 -9.17
C ARG A 254 -15.45 -10.91 -9.45
N TRP A 255 -15.89 -11.65 -8.41
CA TRP A 255 -16.62 -12.91 -8.57
C TRP A 255 -17.51 -13.29 -7.39
#